data_a2b39896cef81b75376322a330edb7d5
#
_entry.id   a2b39896cef81b75376322a330edb7d5
#
_cell.length_a   1.000
_cell.length_b   1.000
_cell.length_c   1.000
_cell.angle_alpha   90.00
_cell.angle_beta   90.00
_cell.angle_gamma   90.00
#
_symmetry.space_group_name_H-M   'P 1'
#
loop_
_entity.id
_entity.type
_entity.pdbx_description
1 polymer ?
#
loop_
_entity_poly.entity_id
_entity_poly.type
_entity_poly.pdbx_seq_one_letter_code
_entity_poly.pdbx_strand_id
1 'polypeptide(L)'
;MNEEHQLFHRNCGEILRMGLDVESTIDLFISHYFCSPQSYKTFLLRDLILVELIGFGRIIKIFKEICKKENINKERINNIVKAVRFVNSIRNRVAHDEAFISEQKEGIKVQKRKSVQYKKDELKITDELVKEVDEKRLFSTNEIIKIHIELSNPSRD
;
A
#
# COMPACT_ATOMS: atom_id res chain seq x y z
N MET A 1 -19.97 -14.45 18.93
CA MET A 1 -19.16 -13.29 18.49
C MET A 1 -20.14 -12.26 17.97
N ASN A 2 -20.11 -11.01 18.49
CA ASN A 2 -21.05 -9.95 18.13
C ASN A 2 -20.83 -9.56 16.64
N GLU A 3 -21.88 -9.16 15.91
CA GLU A 3 -21.81 -8.72 14.50
C GLU A 3 -20.78 -7.60 14.27
N GLU A 4 -20.66 -6.67 15.21
CA GLU A 4 -19.65 -5.60 15.18
C GLU A 4 -18.20 -6.15 15.17
N HIS A 5 -17.91 -7.19 15.93
CA HIS A 5 -16.60 -7.84 15.92
C HIS A 5 -16.31 -8.54 14.59
N GLN A 6 -17.33 -9.19 14.01
CA GLN A 6 -17.17 -9.84 12.70
C GLN A 6 -16.90 -8.82 11.62
N LEU A 7 -17.64 -7.71 11.62
CA LEU A 7 -17.45 -6.59 10.68
C LEU A 7 -16.04 -5.99 10.80
N PHE A 8 -15.61 -5.71 12.03
CA PHE A 8 -14.27 -5.18 12.29
C PHE A 8 -13.18 -6.12 11.78
N HIS A 9 -13.24 -7.42 12.08
CA HIS A 9 -12.24 -8.38 11.61
C HIS A 9 -12.22 -8.52 10.09
N ARG A 10 -13.40 -8.52 9.44
CA ARG A 10 -13.51 -8.51 7.99
C ARG A 10 -12.81 -7.29 7.40
N ASN A 11 -13.13 -6.10 7.90
CA ASN A 11 -12.59 -4.83 7.42
C ASN A 11 -11.06 -4.74 7.62
N CYS A 12 -10.55 -5.21 8.75
CA CYS A 12 -9.11 -5.33 8.98
C CYS A 12 -8.45 -6.25 7.96
N GLY A 13 -9.03 -7.43 7.72
CA GLY A 13 -8.51 -8.38 6.73
C GLY A 13 -8.48 -7.80 5.31
N GLU A 14 -9.52 -7.08 4.91
CA GLU A 14 -9.58 -6.41 3.59
C GLU A 14 -8.50 -5.33 3.48
N ILE A 15 -8.33 -4.48 4.48
CA ILE A 15 -7.28 -3.44 4.48
C ILE A 15 -5.87 -4.05 4.40
N LEU A 16 -5.60 -5.11 5.15
CA LEU A 16 -4.31 -5.81 5.10
C LEU A 16 -4.03 -6.37 3.70
N ARG A 17 -5.03 -7.02 3.07
CA ARG A 17 -4.91 -7.53 1.70
C ARG A 17 -4.66 -6.41 0.69
N MET A 18 -5.39 -5.30 0.78
CA MET A 18 -5.19 -4.13 -0.09
C MET A 18 -3.77 -3.54 0.03
N GLY A 19 -3.21 -3.52 1.24
CA GLY A 19 -1.83 -3.11 1.46
C GLY A 19 -0.83 -4.03 0.74
N LEU A 20 -1.02 -5.34 0.84
CA LEU A 20 -0.19 -6.33 0.14
C LEU A 20 -0.31 -6.22 -1.38
N ASP A 21 -1.50 -5.93 -1.92
CA ASP A 21 -1.70 -5.71 -3.36
C ASP A 21 -0.85 -4.53 -3.88
N VAL A 22 -0.82 -3.42 -3.13
CA VAL A 22 -0.01 -2.23 -3.49
C VAL A 22 1.49 -2.54 -3.39
N GLU A 23 1.93 -3.18 -2.32
CA GLU A 23 3.34 -3.58 -2.14
C GLU A 23 3.77 -4.49 -3.29
N SER A 24 3.03 -5.55 -3.56
CA SER A 24 3.33 -6.51 -4.64
C SER A 24 3.35 -5.84 -6.03
N THR A 25 2.46 -4.89 -6.29
CA THR A 25 2.43 -4.18 -7.58
C THR A 25 3.70 -3.35 -7.80
N ILE A 26 4.18 -2.64 -6.76
CA ILE A 26 5.42 -1.86 -6.86
C ILE A 26 6.63 -2.78 -7.00
N ASP A 27 6.68 -3.87 -6.24
CA ASP A 27 7.78 -4.84 -6.30
C ASP A 27 7.88 -5.50 -7.67
N LEU A 28 6.75 -5.86 -8.28
CA LEU A 28 6.69 -6.37 -9.64
C LEU A 28 7.17 -5.31 -10.66
N PHE A 29 6.70 -4.07 -10.53
CA PHE A 29 7.14 -2.98 -11.40
C PHE A 29 8.66 -2.81 -11.36
N ILE A 30 9.25 -2.73 -10.17
CA ILE A 30 10.69 -2.55 -9.98
C ILE A 30 11.46 -3.76 -10.53
N SER A 31 11.02 -4.98 -10.20
CA SER A 31 11.71 -6.19 -10.64
C SER A 31 11.66 -6.36 -12.16
N HIS A 32 10.53 -6.07 -12.79
CA HIS A 32 10.40 -6.11 -14.26
C HIS A 32 11.17 -4.98 -14.97
N TYR A 33 11.36 -3.85 -14.31
CA TYR A 33 12.18 -2.77 -14.86
C TYR A 33 13.66 -3.17 -14.97
N PHE A 34 14.20 -3.88 -13.99
CA PHE A 34 15.60 -4.30 -13.97
C PHE A 34 15.87 -5.67 -14.60
N CYS A 35 14.87 -6.53 -14.67
CA CYS A 35 15.01 -7.91 -15.11
C CYS A 35 13.89 -8.31 -16.08
N SER A 36 14.19 -9.23 -17.01
CA SER A 36 13.14 -9.83 -17.83
C SER A 36 12.10 -10.55 -16.94
N PRO A 37 10.78 -10.40 -17.19
CA PRO A 37 9.72 -10.97 -16.35
C PRO A 37 9.82 -12.48 -16.09
N GLN A 38 10.33 -13.24 -17.03
CA GLN A 38 10.48 -14.71 -16.93
C GLN A 38 11.86 -15.14 -16.42
N SER A 39 12.72 -14.20 -16.06
CA SER A 39 14.07 -14.46 -15.59
C SER A 39 14.06 -14.92 -14.12
N TYR A 40 14.90 -15.91 -13.78
CA TYR A 40 15.19 -16.25 -12.40
C TYR A 40 15.70 -15.03 -11.57
N LYS A 41 16.37 -14.07 -12.22
CA LYS A 41 16.83 -12.84 -11.59
C LYS A 41 15.65 -11.97 -11.10
N THR A 42 14.52 -11.97 -11.80
CA THR A 42 13.30 -11.26 -11.37
C THR A 42 12.80 -11.82 -10.04
N PHE A 43 12.73 -13.14 -9.91
CA PHE A 43 12.34 -13.81 -8.68
C PHE A 43 13.30 -13.48 -7.53
N LEU A 44 14.62 -13.57 -7.75
CA LEU A 44 15.62 -13.23 -6.72
C LEU A 44 15.51 -11.75 -6.29
N LEU A 45 15.37 -10.84 -7.24
CA LEU A 45 15.25 -9.43 -6.94
C LEU A 45 13.98 -9.14 -6.13
N ARG A 46 12.84 -9.67 -6.56
CA ARG A 46 11.57 -9.44 -5.88
C ARG A 46 11.54 -10.08 -4.49
N ASP A 47 11.70 -11.39 -4.42
CA ASP A 47 11.38 -12.15 -3.21
C ASP A 47 12.50 -12.11 -2.17
N LEU A 48 13.77 -12.04 -2.58
CA LEU A 48 14.89 -11.99 -1.63
C LEU A 48 15.37 -10.57 -1.33
N ILE A 49 15.35 -9.67 -2.31
CA ILE A 49 15.92 -8.33 -2.11
C ILE A 49 14.83 -7.32 -1.72
N LEU A 50 13.78 -7.18 -2.53
CA LEU A 50 12.76 -6.16 -2.27
C LEU A 50 11.91 -6.51 -1.04
N VAL A 51 11.41 -7.73 -0.96
CA VAL A 51 10.50 -8.14 0.12
C VAL A 51 11.24 -8.32 1.44
N GLU A 52 12.38 -9.04 1.46
CA GLU A 52 13.06 -9.42 2.70
C GLU A 52 14.04 -8.35 3.22
N LEU A 53 14.73 -7.63 2.34
CA LEU A 53 15.84 -6.77 2.74
C LEU A 53 15.54 -5.28 2.65
N ILE A 54 14.56 -4.87 1.85
CA ILE A 54 14.29 -3.44 1.60
C ILE A 54 12.93 -3.04 2.19
N GLY A 55 12.97 -2.18 3.20
CA GLY A 55 11.74 -1.63 3.77
C GLY A 55 10.94 -0.78 2.77
N PHE A 56 9.60 -0.83 2.87
CA PHE A 56 8.65 -0.24 1.92
C PHE A 56 8.91 1.25 1.60
N GLY A 57 9.35 2.04 2.57
CA GLY A 57 9.72 3.44 2.33
C GLY A 57 10.88 3.63 1.34
N ARG A 58 11.83 2.68 1.29
CA ARG A 58 12.93 2.66 0.31
C ARG A 58 12.45 2.19 -1.06
N ILE A 59 11.54 1.22 -1.10
CA ILE A 59 10.90 0.73 -2.32
C ILE A 59 10.17 1.88 -3.04
N ILE A 60 9.42 2.70 -2.31
CA ILE A 60 8.80 3.92 -2.88
C ILE A 60 9.84 4.90 -3.44
N LYS A 61 11.00 5.03 -2.82
CA LYS A 61 12.08 5.88 -3.35
C LYS A 61 12.63 5.33 -4.66
N ILE A 62 12.86 4.03 -4.75
CA ILE A 62 13.33 3.37 -5.98
C ILE A 62 12.30 3.58 -7.09
N PHE A 63 11.02 3.33 -6.85
CA PHE A 63 9.94 3.60 -7.80
C PHE A 63 9.98 5.04 -8.33
N LYS A 64 10.11 6.03 -7.45
CA LYS A 64 10.19 7.45 -7.83
C LYS A 64 11.40 7.75 -8.71
N GLU A 65 12.58 7.21 -8.39
CA GLU A 65 13.80 7.45 -9.17
C GLU A 65 13.73 6.78 -10.56
N ILE A 66 13.13 5.58 -10.67
CA ILE A 66 12.84 4.97 -11.97
C ILE A 66 11.93 5.88 -12.80
N CYS A 67 10.78 6.27 -12.25
CA CYS A 67 9.82 7.13 -12.94
C CYS A 67 10.43 8.47 -13.37
N LYS A 68 11.28 9.06 -12.56
CA LYS A 68 12.02 10.28 -12.88
C LYS A 68 12.98 10.08 -14.06
N LYS A 69 13.76 9.00 -14.03
CA LYS A 69 14.73 8.66 -15.09
C LYS A 69 14.01 8.44 -16.42
N GLU A 70 12.84 7.85 -16.39
CA GLU A 70 12.00 7.59 -17.57
C GLU A 70 11.11 8.79 -17.96
N ASN A 71 11.35 9.98 -17.38
CA ASN A 71 10.63 11.23 -17.69
C ASN A 71 9.11 11.16 -17.47
N ILE A 72 8.64 10.31 -16.57
CA ILE A 72 7.22 10.26 -16.20
C ILE A 72 6.81 11.56 -15.51
N ASN A 73 5.63 12.05 -15.81
CA ASN A 73 5.10 13.31 -15.27
C ASN A 73 5.18 13.35 -13.74
N LYS A 74 5.80 14.40 -13.19
CA LYS A 74 6.04 14.58 -11.75
C LYS A 74 4.76 14.60 -10.92
N GLU A 75 3.70 15.22 -11.43
CA GLU A 75 2.41 15.28 -10.73
C GLU A 75 1.76 13.90 -10.65
N ARG A 76 1.79 13.13 -11.77
CA ARG A 76 1.34 11.75 -11.81
C ARG A 76 2.06 10.89 -10.76
N ILE A 77 3.40 10.98 -10.69
CA ILE A 77 4.20 10.26 -9.68
C ILE A 77 3.78 10.65 -8.27
N ASN A 78 3.63 11.95 -7.99
CA ASN A 78 3.26 12.41 -6.66
C ASN A 78 1.87 11.92 -6.24
N ASN A 79 0.90 11.89 -7.14
CA ASN A 79 -0.45 11.40 -6.88
C ASN A 79 -0.43 9.89 -6.58
N ILE A 80 0.32 9.10 -7.34
CA ILE A 80 0.51 7.66 -7.07
C ILE A 80 1.12 7.46 -5.68
N VAL A 81 2.23 8.14 -5.39
CA VAL A 81 2.94 8.00 -4.12
C VAL A 81 2.09 8.44 -2.93
N LYS A 82 1.25 9.47 -3.09
CA LYS A 82 0.30 9.90 -2.06
C LYS A 82 -0.73 8.80 -1.77
N ALA A 83 -1.29 8.19 -2.80
CA ALA A 83 -2.25 7.09 -2.66
C ALA A 83 -1.61 5.86 -2.01
N VAL A 84 -0.44 5.43 -2.49
CA VAL A 84 0.35 4.32 -1.93
C VAL A 84 0.65 4.53 -0.44
N ARG A 85 1.10 5.73 -0.06
CA ARG A 85 1.39 6.06 1.34
C ARG A 85 0.14 6.06 2.21
N PHE A 86 -0.99 6.51 1.68
CA PHE A 86 -2.27 6.45 2.40
C PHE A 86 -2.63 4.99 2.71
N VAL A 87 -2.70 4.11 1.70
CA VAL A 87 -2.99 2.68 1.89
C VAL A 87 -2.05 2.05 2.91
N ASN A 88 -0.74 2.26 2.75
CA ASN A 88 0.25 1.68 3.65
C ASN A 88 0.15 2.23 5.08
N SER A 89 -0.20 3.50 5.27
CA SER A 89 -0.37 4.08 6.60
C SER A 89 -1.54 3.46 7.36
N ILE A 90 -2.67 3.25 6.68
CA ILE A 90 -3.84 2.60 7.27
C ILE A 90 -3.55 1.11 7.55
N ARG A 91 -2.95 0.40 6.57
CA ARG A 91 -2.52 -1.00 6.75
C ARG A 91 -1.61 -1.18 7.96
N ASN A 92 -0.61 -0.31 8.14
CA ASN A 92 0.31 -0.40 9.27
C ASN A 92 -0.38 -0.14 10.60
N ARG A 93 -1.35 0.75 10.65
CA ARG A 93 -2.17 0.94 11.86
C ARG A 93 -3.00 -0.29 12.19
N VAL A 94 -3.64 -0.89 11.18
CA VAL A 94 -4.40 -2.15 11.37
C VAL A 94 -3.51 -3.30 11.80
N ALA A 95 -2.27 -3.38 11.28
CA ALA A 95 -1.36 -4.48 11.60
C ALA A 95 -0.68 -4.35 12.98
N HIS A 96 -0.47 -3.13 13.46
CA HIS A 96 0.42 -2.88 14.61
C HIS A 96 -0.22 -2.13 15.78
N ASP A 97 -1.37 -1.46 15.56
CA ASP A 97 -2.07 -0.74 16.61
C ASP A 97 -2.96 -1.70 17.42
N GLU A 98 -3.20 -1.37 18.69
CA GLU A 98 -4.09 -2.16 19.53
C GLU A 98 -5.55 -1.83 19.26
N ALA A 99 -6.38 -2.86 19.05
CA ALA A 99 -7.82 -2.70 18.95
C ALA A 99 -8.42 -2.48 20.35
N PHE A 100 -9.33 -1.52 20.48
CA PHE A 100 -10.09 -1.30 21.69
C PHE A 100 -11.56 -0.99 21.37
N ILE A 101 -12.43 -1.35 22.30
CA ILE A 101 -13.86 -1.08 22.21
C ILE A 101 -14.13 0.26 22.88
N SER A 102 -14.74 1.21 22.15
CA SER A 102 -15.14 2.48 22.73
C SER A 102 -16.33 2.29 23.69
N GLU A 103 -16.20 2.80 24.91
CA GLU A 103 -17.29 2.79 25.92
C GLU A 103 -18.54 3.56 25.45
N GLN A 104 -18.42 4.44 24.46
CA GLN A 104 -19.49 5.28 23.92
C GLN A 104 -20.25 4.67 22.74
N LYS A 105 -20.24 3.35 22.53
CA LYS A 105 -20.92 2.66 21.41
C LYS A 105 -20.52 3.13 20.01
N GLU A 106 -19.35 3.74 19.85
CA GLU A 106 -18.86 4.24 18.54
C GLU A 106 -18.14 3.18 17.69
N GLY A 107 -18.22 1.90 18.07
CA GLY A 107 -17.59 0.78 17.37
C GLY A 107 -16.13 0.52 17.80
N ILE A 108 -15.49 -0.42 17.13
CA ILE A 108 -14.12 -0.87 17.43
C ILE A 108 -13.13 0.04 16.70
N LYS A 109 -12.14 0.55 17.42
CA LYS A 109 -11.11 1.46 16.93
C LYS A 109 -9.73 0.84 17.12
N VAL A 110 -8.75 1.28 16.35
CA VAL A 110 -7.33 0.96 16.55
C VAL A 110 -6.56 2.18 17.02
N GLN A 111 -5.62 1.99 17.94
CA GLN A 111 -4.86 3.05 18.56
C GLN A 111 -3.38 2.70 18.67
N LYS A 112 -2.49 3.68 18.54
CA LYS A 112 -1.06 3.48 18.72
C LYS A 112 -0.71 3.05 20.14
N ARG A 113 0.05 1.97 20.26
CA ARG A 113 0.45 1.33 21.51
C ARG A 113 1.23 2.23 22.50
N LYS A 114 1.82 3.34 22.06
CA LYS A 114 2.69 4.23 22.87
C LYS A 114 2.22 5.68 22.92
N SER A 115 0.99 6.00 22.52
CA SER A 115 0.50 7.38 22.57
C SER A 115 0.01 7.73 23.95
N VAL A 116 0.66 8.72 24.59
CA VAL A 116 0.20 9.31 25.86
C VAL A 116 -0.99 10.24 25.62
N GLN A 117 -1.28 10.61 24.37
CA GLN A 117 -2.41 11.49 23.97
C GLN A 117 -3.52 10.66 23.31
N TYR A 118 -4.26 9.93 24.10
CA TYR A 118 -5.29 8.97 23.67
C TYR A 118 -6.36 9.51 22.69
N LYS A 119 -6.64 10.79 22.64
CA LYS A 119 -7.74 11.33 21.82
C LYS A 119 -7.41 11.71 20.38
N LYS A 120 -6.14 11.84 19.99
CA LYS A 120 -5.76 12.31 18.64
C LYS A 120 -5.35 11.20 17.65
N ASP A 121 -5.12 9.99 18.13
CA ASP A 121 -4.55 8.92 17.32
C ASP A 121 -5.51 7.73 17.09
N GLU A 122 -6.79 7.88 17.37
CA GLU A 122 -7.80 6.87 17.13
C GLU A 122 -8.12 6.74 15.62
N LEU A 123 -8.20 5.53 15.11
CA LEU A 123 -8.67 5.22 13.78
C LEU A 123 -9.89 4.30 13.88
N LYS A 124 -11.02 4.77 13.41
CA LYS A 124 -12.24 3.98 13.32
C LYS A 124 -12.21 3.14 12.04
N ILE A 125 -12.33 1.82 12.18
CA ILE A 125 -12.33 0.89 11.05
C ILE A 125 -13.77 0.68 10.60
N THR A 126 -14.19 1.40 9.58
CA THR A 126 -15.56 1.36 9.02
C THR A 126 -15.56 0.89 7.58
N ASP A 127 -16.74 0.57 7.06
CA ASP A 127 -16.91 0.22 5.64
C ASP A 127 -16.53 1.39 4.72
N GLU A 128 -16.79 2.63 5.15
CA GLU A 128 -16.39 3.83 4.40
C GLU A 128 -14.87 3.95 4.31
N LEU A 129 -14.14 3.66 5.39
CA LEU A 129 -12.68 3.64 5.38
C LEU A 129 -12.15 2.55 4.44
N VAL A 130 -12.74 1.34 4.50
CA VAL A 130 -12.38 0.23 3.60
C VAL A 130 -12.56 0.66 2.14
N LYS A 131 -13.68 1.31 1.81
CA LYS A 131 -13.96 1.83 0.47
C LYS A 131 -12.94 2.89 0.05
N GLU A 132 -12.60 3.84 0.93
CA GLU A 132 -11.58 4.86 0.63
C GLU A 132 -10.21 4.22 0.36
N VAL A 133 -9.81 3.24 1.19
CA VAL A 133 -8.56 2.48 1.00
C VAL A 133 -8.57 1.76 -0.34
N ASP A 134 -9.70 1.12 -0.72
CA ASP A 134 -9.83 0.41 -1.99
C ASP A 134 -9.74 1.36 -3.20
N GLU A 135 -10.37 2.52 -3.15
CA GLU A 135 -10.26 3.55 -4.19
C GLU A 135 -8.80 3.99 -4.40
N LYS A 136 -8.05 4.22 -3.32
CA LYS A 136 -6.63 4.59 -3.39
C LYS A 136 -5.76 3.44 -3.89
N ARG A 137 -6.03 2.20 -3.47
CA ARG A 137 -5.39 1.00 -3.97
C ARG A 137 -5.61 0.87 -5.48
N LEU A 138 -6.87 0.87 -5.94
CA LEU A 138 -7.21 0.75 -7.36
C LEU A 138 -6.55 1.84 -8.21
N PHE A 139 -6.61 3.09 -7.75
CA PHE A 139 -5.94 4.19 -8.44
C PHE A 139 -4.44 3.93 -8.57
N SER A 140 -3.76 3.65 -7.46
CA SER A 140 -2.30 3.52 -7.48
C SER A 140 -1.82 2.29 -8.27
N THR A 141 -2.45 1.13 -8.10
CA THR A 141 -2.08 -0.10 -8.83
C THR A 141 -2.31 0.06 -10.33
N ASN A 142 -3.46 0.61 -10.75
CA ASN A 142 -3.76 0.85 -12.15
C ASN A 142 -2.76 1.83 -12.81
N GLU A 143 -2.42 2.91 -12.12
CA GLU A 143 -1.47 3.87 -12.66
C GLU A 143 -0.03 3.31 -12.75
N ILE A 144 0.39 2.49 -11.78
CA ILE A 144 1.68 1.79 -11.83
C ILE A 144 1.71 0.81 -13.01
N ILE A 145 0.64 0.04 -13.22
CA ILE A 145 0.52 -0.90 -14.34
C ILE A 145 0.56 -0.14 -15.68
N LYS A 146 -0.14 0.99 -15.81
CA LYS A 146 -0.08 1.82 -17.02
C LYS A 146 1.35 2.30 -17.31
N ILE A 147 2.07 2.80 -16.30
CA ILE A 147 3.48 3.20 -16.45
C ILE A 147 4.31 2.00 -16.91
N HIS A 148 4.11 0.83 -16.31
CA HIS A 148 4.83 -0.39 -16.72
C HIS A 148 4.59 -0.73 -18.19
N ILE A 149 3.34 -0.69 -18.66
CA ILE A 149 2.99 -0.93 -20.06
C ILE A 149 3.61 0.13 -20.98
N GLU A 150 3.57 1.40 -20.59
CA GLU A 150 4.18 2.51 -21.33
C GLU A 150 5.70 2.30 -21.53
N LEU A 151 6.39 1.82 -20.50
CA LEU A 151 7.84 1.58 -20.54
C LEU A 151 8.20 0.27 -21.27
N SER A 152 7.29 -0.70 -21.30
CA SER A 152 7.51 -2.00 -21.96
C SER A 152 7.28 -1.97 -23.48
N ASN A 153 6.63 -0.94 -24.01
CA ASN A 153 6.37 -0.77 -25.44
C ASN A 153 7.36 0.21 -26.07
N PRO A 154 8.43 -0.26 -26.73
CA PRO A 154 9.49 0.59 -27.28
C PRO A 154 9.11 1.37 -28.57
N SER A 155 7.85 1.44 -28.94
CA SER A 155 7.36 2.15 -30.13
C SER A 155 7.02 3.62 -29.83
N ARG A 156 7.96 4.34 -29.20
CA ARG A 156 7.88 5.79 -28.99
C ARG A 156 9.20 6.42 -29.39
N ASP A 157 9.41 6.54 -30.67
CA ASP A 157 10.21 7.58 -31.27
C ASP A 157 9.27 8.65 -31.88
#